data_718f3f02882df4b302a3d8031e9d541a
#
_entry.id   718f3f02882df4b302a3d8031e9d541a
#
_cell.length_a   1.000
_cell.length_b   1.000
_cell.length_c   1.000
_cell.angle_alpha   90.00
_cell.angle_beta   90.00
_cell.angle_gamma   90.00
#
_symmetry.space_group_name_H-M   'P 1'
#
loop_
_entity.id
_entity.type
_entity.pdbx_description
1 polymer ?
#
loop_
_entity_poly.entity_id
_entity_poly.type
_entity_poly.pdbx_seq_one_letter_code
_entity_poly.pdbx_strand_id
1 'polypeptide(L)'
;SFGYMEPMVRASAKNKKTIFMHATGYKGNDKNMDNYVCHSFQARYLSGIAAGMMTKTNKIGVVGSHPIPEIIRNINALTLGAQSVNPDIEVEIVWINSWFDPPKDMDAAKVLAEQGNDILFTTTDSPSVVTLAEKLDGVWSMGNDAPMGQFGPNSYITGMMFNWNLLYKHIVDQLAEGKLKMGQRWAWGLDKNCV
;
A
#
# COMPACT_ATOMS: atom_id res chain seq x y z
N SER A 1 -7.20 5.22 -5.27
CA SER A 1 -8.21 6.21 -5.69
C SER A 1 -7.64 7.49 -6.31
N PHE A 2 -6.34 7.54 -6.57
CA PHE A 2 -5.65 8.73 -7.12
C PHE A 2 -6.33 9.29 -8.38
N GLY A 3 -6.71 8.44 -9.33
CA GLY A 3 -7.39 8.83 -10.58
C GLY A 3 -8.80 9.41 -10.42
N TYR A 4 -9.45 9.22 -9.26
CA TYR A 4 -10.81 9.70 -9.01
C TYR A 4 -10.85 11.08 -8.34
N MET A 5 -9.73 11.67 -7.96
CA MET A 5 -9.67 12.91 -7.20
C MET A 5 -10.30 14.09 -7.95
N GLU A 6 -9.90 14.33 -9.20
CA GLU A 6 -10.46 15.41 -10.02
C GLU A 6 -11.94 15.20 -10.36
N PRO A 7 -12.39 14.00 -10.76
CA PRO A 7 -13.82 13.73 -10.90
C PRO A 7 -14.63 14.03 -9.63
N MET A 8 -14.11 13.67 -8.45
CA MET A 8 -14.80 13.91 -7.18
C MET A 8 -14.86 15.40 -6.82
N VAL A 9 -13.81 16.19 -7.09
CA VAL A 9 -13.83 17.65 -6.94
C VAL A 9 -14.95 18.25 -7.78
N ARG A 10 -15.07 17.83 -9.04
CA ARG A 10 -16.15 18.32 -9.93
C ARG A 10 -17.54 17.88 -9.47
N ALA A 11 -17.67 16.64 -8.98
CA ALA A 11 -18.94 16.12 -8.48
C ALA A 11 -19.38 16.86 -7.20
N SER A 12 -18.48 17.11 -6.26
CA SER A 12 -18.78 17.81 -5.01
C SER A 12 -19.21 19.25 -5.25
N ALA A 13 -18.61 19.93 -6.22
CA ALA A 13 -18.99 21.30 -6.59
C ALA A 13 -20.44 21.39 -7.12
N LYS A 14 -20.91 20.34 -7.82
CA LYS A 14 -22.27 20.26 -8.38
C LYS A 14 -23.32 19.75 -7.41
N ASN A 15 -22.92 18.95 -6.42
CA ASN A 15 -23.84 18.25 -5.49
C ASN A 15 -23.62 18.71 -4.04
N LYS A 16 -23.95 19.97 -3.75
CA LYS A 16 -23.64 20.64 -2.49
C LYS A 16 -24.30 20.02 -1.24
N LYS A 17 -25.36 19.21 -1.42
CA LYS A 17 -26.06 18.52 -0.32
C LYS A 17 -25.47 17.14 0.00
N THR A 18 -24.55 16.65 -0.83
CA THR A 18 -23.89 15.36 -0.65
C THR A 18 -22.49 15.57 -0.08
N ILE A 19 -22.14 14.78 0.93
CA ILE A 19 -20.78 14.74 1.49
C ILE A 19 -19.96 13.74 0.71
N PHE A 20 -18.78 14.17 0.31
CA PHE A 20 -17.80 13.38 -0.45
C PHE A 20 -16.57 13.14 0.42
N MET A 21 -16.22 11.88 0.62
CA MET A 21 -15.02 11.48 1.36
C MET A 21 -14.09 10.70 0.42
N HIS A 22 -12.92 11.26 0.13
CA HIS A 22 -11.97 10.69 -0.83
C HIS A 22 -10.88 9.89 -0.13
N ALA A 23 -10.79 8.60 -0.45
CA ALA A 23 -9.71 7.74 0.05
C ALA A 23 -8.37 8.14 -0.56
N THR A 24 -7.34 8.32 0.29
CA THR A 24 -5.94 8.59 -0.10
C THR A 24 -5.72 9.84 -0.95
N GLY A 25 -6.72 10.74 -1.02
CA GLY A 25 -6.62 12.01 -1.72
C GLY A 25 -5.95 13.11 -0.90
N TYR A 26 -5.73 14.26 -1.55
CA TYR A 26 -5.22 15.46 -0.89
C TYR A 26 -6.02 16.73 -1.24
N LYS A 27 -6.99 16.64 -2.16
CA LYS A 27 -7.87 17.76 -2.52
C LYS A 27 -9.18 17.67 -1.74
N GLY A 28 -9.58 18.78 -1.16
CA GLY A 28 -10.87 18.97 -0.51
C GLY A 28 -11.41 20.38 -0.83
N ASN A 29 -12.58 20.70 -0.34
CA ASN A 29 -13.16 22.05 -0.51
C ASN A 29 -13.67 22.65 0.80
N ASP A 30 -13.39 21.99 1.93
CA ASP A 30 -13.75 22.40 3.29
C ASP A 30 -15.27 22.68 3.51
N LYS A 31 -16.11 22.24 2.56
CA LYS A 31 -17.58 22.42 2.59
C LYS A 31 -18.31 21.08 2.62
N ASN A 32 -18.07 20.26 1.59
CA ASN A 32 -18.72 18.97 1.42
C ASN A 32 -17.79 17.92 0.79
N MET A 33 -16.49 18.19 0.70
CA MET A 33 -15.49 17.23 0.25
C MET A 33 -14.26 17.27 1.16
N ASP A 34 -13.91 16.13 1.71
CA ASP A 34 -12.70 15.94 2.51
C ASP A 34 -12.00 14.65 2.13
N ASN A 35 -10.87 14.35 2.77
CA ASN A 35 -10.03 13.21 2.50
C ASN A 35 -9.84 12.38 3.75
N TYR A 36 -9.61 11.09 3.53
CA TYR A 36 -9.18 10.18 4.59
C TYR A 36 -8.06 9.26 4.08
N VAL A 37 -7.18 8.87 4.99
CA VAL A 37 -6.05 7.98 4.70
C VAL A 37 -5.74 7.11 5.91
N CYS A 38 -5.39 5.86 5.68
CA CYS A 38 -4.65 5.06 6.65
C CYS A 38 -3.17 5.11 6.29
N HIS A 39 -2.31 5.34 7.29
CA HIS A 39 -0.87 5.51 7.12
C HIS A 39 -0.16 4.17 6.87
N SER A 40 -0.37 3.59 5.68
CA SER A 40 0.20 2.31 5.25
C SER A 40 1.72 2.21 5.41
N PHE A 41 2.42 3.33 5.26
CA PHE A 41 3.88 3.39 5.40
C PHE A 41 4.37 2.92 6.77
N GLN A 42 3.57 3.05 7.84
CA GLN A 42 3.93 2.56 9.17
C GLN A 42 4.03 1.03 9.19
N ALA A 43 3.02 0.34 8.63
CA ALA A 43 3.06 -1.12 8.50
C ALA A 43 4.12 -1.58 7.49
N ARG A 44 4.41 -0.75 6.45
CA ARG A 44 5.49 -1.05 5.50
C ARG A 44 6.88 -1.01 6.15
N TYR A 45 7.10 -0.09 7.08
CA TYR A 45 8.33 -0.06 7.87
C TYR A 45 8.51 -1.37 8.66
N LEU A 46 7.46 -1.86 9.32
CA LEU A 46 7.49 -3.15 10.03
C LEU A 46 7.71 -4.33 9.08
N SER A 47 7.06 -4.31 7.91
CA SER A 47 7.30 -5.32 6.87
C SER A 47 8.76 -5.31 6.39
N GLY A 48 9.36 -4.12 6.29
CA GLY A 48 10.77 -3.95 5.96
C GLY A 48 11.69 -4.60 7.00
N ILE A 49 11.42 -4.41 8.30
CA ILE A 49 12.17 -5.09 9.37
C ILE A 49 12.15 -6.61 9.17
N ALA A 50 10.95 -7.19 8.94
CA ALA A 50 10.82 -8.63 8.72
C ALA A 50 11.62 -9.09 7.48
N ALA A 51 11.54 -8.35 6.38
CA ALA A 51 12.30 -8.62 5.16
C ALA A 51 13.82 -8.56 5.40
N GLY A 52 14.28 -7.52 6.11
CA GLY A 52 15.69 -7.32 6.43
C GLY A 52 16.29 -8.41 7.32
N MET A 53 15.47 -9.01 8.18
CA MET A 53 15.87 -10.15 9.01
C MET A 53 15.89 -11.48 8.25
N MET A 54 15.14 -11.60 7.15
CA MET A 54 14.95 -12.86 6.41
C MET A 54 15.82 -12.97 5.16
N THR A 55 16.14 -11.87 4.50
CA THR A 55 16.95 -11.89 3.27
C THR A 55 18.31 -12.51 3.52
N LYS A 56 18.80 -13.26 2.53
CA LYS A 56 20.14 -13.85 2.49
C LYS A 56 21.03 -13.18 1.44
N THR A 57 20.42 -12.54 0.47
CA THR A 57 21.13 -11.86 -0.63
C THR A 57 21.31 -10.37 -0.40
N ASN A 58 20.67 -9.81 0.64
CA ASN A 58 20.55 -8.39 0.91
C ASN A 58 19.79 -7.61 -0.19
N LYS A 59 19.00 -8.31 -1.02
CA LYS A 59 18.28 -7.72 -2.13
C LYS A 59 16.77 -7.91 -1.99
N ILE A 60 16.04 -6.81 -2.09
CA ILE A 60 14.58 -6.78 -2.07
C ILE A 60 14.09 -6.22 -3.40
N GLY A 61 13.34 -7.02 -4.16
CA GLY A 61 12.72 -6.63 -5.41
C GLY A 61 11.31 -6.10 -5.20
N VAL A 62 10.99 -4.96 -5.78
CA VAL A 62 9.67 -4.33 -5.70
C VAL A 62 9.02 -4.26 -7.07
N VAL A 63 7.86 -4.88 -7.22
CA VAL A 63 6.98 -4.62 -8.37
C VAL A 63 6.13 -3.40 -8.06
N GLY A 64 6.50 -2.27 -8.66
CA GLY A 64 5.91 -0.96 -8.43
C GLY A 64 4.70 -0.71 -9.34
N SER A 65 3.55 -0.31 -8.78
CA SER A 65 2.35 0.04 -9.56
C SER A 65 2.52 1.34 -10.32
N HIS A 66 2.47 2.48 -9.64
CA HIS A 66 2.66 3.81 -10.19
C HIS A 66 3.61 4.63 -9.32
N PRO A 67 4.54 5.44 -9.87
CA PRO A 67 5.49 6.25 -9.11
C PRO A 67 4.83 7.52 -8.52
N ILE A 68 3.76 7.34 -7.74
CA ILE A 68 3.07 8.43 -7.05
C ILE A 68 3.60 8.57 -5.61
N PRO A 69 3.43 9.74 -4.97
CA PRO A 69 3.99 10.01 -3.63
C PRO A 69 3.62 8.99 -2.56
N GLU A 70 2.41 8.43 -2.60
CA GLU A 70 1.97 7.40 -1.66
C GLU A 70 2.80 6.12 -1.79
N ILE A 71 2.96 5.63 -3.02
CA ILE A 71 3.71 4.39 -3.29
C ILE A 71 5.21 4.58 -3.01
N ILE A 72 5.78 5.71 -3.43
CA ILE A 72 7.20 6.03 -3.13
C ILE A 72 7.42 6.07 -1.61
N ARG A 73 6.53 6.70 -0.85
CA ARG A 73 6.61 6.72 0.62
C ARG A 73 6.55 5.34 1.23
N ASN A 74 5.70 4.45 0.71
CA ASN A 74 5.57 3.08 1.18
C ASN A 74 6.85 2.27 0.92
N ILE A 75 7.44 2.41 -0.26
CA ILE A 75 8.71 1.76 -0.62
C ILE A 75 9.84 2.30 0.26
N ASN A 76 9.94 3.62 0.43
CA ASN A 76 10.95 4.23 1.30
C ASN A 76 10.82 3.76 2.75
N ALA A 77 9.60 3.64 3.28
CA ALA A 77 9.38 3.14 4.63
C ALA A 77 9.82 1.68 4.77
N LEU A 78 9.50 0.83 3.79
CA LEU A 78 9.97 -0.56 3.73
C LEU A 78 11.49 -0.61 3.70
N THR A 79 12.13 0.18 2.85
CA THR A 79 13.60 0.27 2.74
C THR A 79 14.23 0.68 4.06
N LEU A 80 13.72 1.74 4.69
CA LEU A 80 14.22 2.20 5.98
C LEU A 80 14.04 1.16 7.09
N GLY A 81 12.91 0.44 7.09
CA GLY A 81 12.66 -0.66 8.01
C GLY A 81 13.68 -1.80 7.82
N ALA A 82 13.92 -2.20 6.58
CA ALA A 82 14.87 -3.25 6.24
C ALA A 82 16.30 -2.84 6.61
N GLN A 83 16.71 -1.64 6.26
CA GLN A 83 18.06 -1.10 6.57
C GLN A 83 18.27 -0.83 8.05
N SER A 84 17.22 -0.68 8.86
CA SER A 84 17.35 -0.53 10.31
C SER A 84 17.91 -1.77 11.01
N VAL A 85 17.76 -2.95 10.40
CA VAL A 85 18.25 -4.24 10.92
C VAL A 85 19.38 -4.83 10.08
N ASN A 86 19.50 -4.42 8.83
CA ASN A 86 20.57 -4.83 7.92
C ASN A 86 20.89 -3.68 6.94
N PRO A 87 21.92 -2.84 7.24
CA PRO A 87 22.21 -1.64 6.48
C PRO A 87 22.70 -1.90 5.04
N ASP A 88 23.11 -3.14 4.72
CA ASP A 88 23.62 -3.52 3.39
C ASP A 88 22.50 -3.85 2.42
N ILE A 89 21.23 -3.70 2.82
CA ILE A 89 20.10 -4.01 1.94
C ILE A 89 19.96 -2.99 0.81
N GLU A 90 19.85 -3.55 -0.39
CA GLU A 90 19.49 -2.85 -1.61
C GLU A 90 18.04 -3.15 -2.00
N VAL A 91 17.33 -2.13 -2.51
CA VAL A 91 15.95 -2.26 -3.00
C VAL A 91 15.91 -1.92 -4.47
N GLU A 92 15.55 -2.90 -5.30
CA GLU A 92 15.39 -2.77 -6.74
C GLU A 92 13.90 -2.64 -7.10
N ILE A 93 13.54 -1.76 -8.04
CA ILE A 93 12.14 -1.49 -8.39
C ILE A 93 11.93 -1.63 -9.89
N VAL A 94 10.90 -2.41 -10.27
CA VAL A 94 10.38 -2.45 -11.63
C VAL A 94 8.98 -1.84 -11.63
N TRP A 95 8.82 -0.69 -12.31
CA TRP A 95 7.54 0.00 -12.43
C TRP A 95 6.73 -0.55 -13.61
N ILE A 96 5.52 -1.06 -13.35
CA ILE A 96 4.64 -1.60 -14.40
C ILE A 96 3.59 -0.60 -14.90
N ASN A 97 3.45 0.56 -14.25
CA ASN A 97 2.49 1.61 -14.56
C ASN A 97 1.02 1.11 -14.64
N SER A 98 0.67 0.17 -13.77
CA SER A 98 -0.69 -0.36 -13.62
C SER A 98 -0.98 -0.69 -12.16
N TRP A 99 -2.25 -0.56 -11.75
CA TRP A 99 -2.71 -1.06 -10.45
C TRP A 99 -2.99 -2.56 -10.48
N PHE A 100 -3.44 -3.08 -11.62
CA PHE A 100 -3.77 -4.48 -11.79
C PHE A 100 -3.42 -4.94 -13.21
N ASP A 101 -2.35 -5.70 -13.35
CA ASP A 101 -1.91 -6.30 -14.61
C ASP A 101 -1.13 -7.59 -14.28
N PRO A 102 -1.83 -8.72 -14.01
CA PRO A 102 -1.20 -9.96 -13.59
C PRO A 102 -0.05 -10.46 -14.48
N PRO A 103 -0.13 -10.38 -15.83
CA PRO A 103 0.99 -10.72 -16.70
C PRO A 103 2.22 -9.87 -16.45
N LYS A 104 2.08 -8.53 -16.41
CA LYS A 104 3.23 -7.65 -16.14
C LYS A 104 3.79 -7.79 -14.74
N ASP A 105 2.94 -8.02 -13.73
CA ASP A 105 3.38 -8.34 -12.37
C ASP A 105 4.28 -9.56 -12.35
N MET A 106 3.87 -10.63 -13.05
CA MET A 106 4.60 -11.89 -13.14
C MET A 106 5.95 -11.70 -13.82
N ASP A 107 5.98 -10.98 -14.96
CA ASP A 107 7.21 -10.72 -15.73
C ASP A 107 8.19 -9.85 -14.92
N ALA A 108 7.70 -8.79 -14.28
CA ALA A 108 8.51 -7.92 -13.44
C ALA A 108 9.10 -8.67 -12.22
N ALA A 109 8.28 -9.47 -11.55
CA ALA A 109 8.72 -10.28 -10.42
C ALA A 109 9.77 -11.33 -10.82
N LYS A 110 9.61 -11.94 -12.00
CA LYS A 110 10.57 -12.90 -12.54
C LYS A 110 11.93 -12.25 -12.81
N VAL A 111 11.94 -11.07 -13.46
CA VAL A 111 13.17 -10.30 -13.71
C VAL A 111 13.87 -9.97 -12.38
N LEU A 112 13.14 -9.51 -11.37
CA LEU A 112 13.71 -9.20 -10.06
C LEU A 112 14.32 -10.45 -9.40
N ALA A 113 13.63 -11.59 -9.43
CA ALA A 113 14.14 -12.84 -8.89
C ALA A 113 15.42 -13.30 -9.62
N GLU A 114 15.46 -13.20 -10.96
CA GLU A 114 16.63 -13.52 -11.80
C GLU A 114 17.84 -12.62 -11.52
N GLN A 115 17.60 -11.38 -11.03
CA GLN A 115 18.63 -10.44 -10.57
C GLN A 115 19.14 -10.74 -9.15
N GLY A 116 18.62 -11.80 -8.52
CA GLY A 116 19.06 -12.26 -7.20
C GLY A 116 18.31 -11.65 -6.02
N ASN A 117 17.16 -11.01 -6.27
CA ASN A 117 16.27 -10.57 -5.18
C ASN A 117 15.58 -11.79 -4.57
N ASP A 118 15.87 -12.10 -3.32
CA ASP A 118 15.26 -13.21 -2.57
C ASP A 118 14.03 -12.82 -1.75
N ILE A 119 13.71 -11.52 -1.70
CA ILE A 119 12.47 -11.00 -1.17
C ILE A 119 11.75 -10.22 -2.26
N LEU A 120 10.50 -10.58 -2.56
CA LEU A 120 9.67 -9.87 -3.54
C LEU A 120 8.50 -9.17 -2.86
N PHE A 121 8.35 -7.89 -3.13
CA PHE A 121 7.26 -7.07 -2.65
C PHE A 121 6.45 -6.49 -3.81
N THR A 122 5.13 -6.45 -3.66
CA THR A 122 4.25 -5.80 -4.64
C THR A 122 3.54 -4.57 -4.08
N THR A 123 3.30 -3.59 -4.93
CA THR A 123 2.41 -2.45 -4.67
C THR A 123 1.20 -2.44 -5.60
N THR A 124 0.95 -3.56 -6.29
CA THR A 124 -0.22 -3.77 -7.15
C THR A 124 -1.34 -4.51 -6.41
N ASP A 125 -2.51 -4.54 -7.00
CA ASP A 125 -3.70 -5.21 -6.42
C ASP A 125 -3.79 -6.70 -6.83
N SER A 126 -2.75 -7.24 -7.46
CA SER A 126 -2.68 -8.62 -7.94
C SER A 126 -1.84 -9.50 -7.01
N PRO A 127 -2.22 -10.76 -6.77
CA PRO A 127 -1.42 -11.71 -6.00
C PRO A 127 -0.29 -12.37 -6.83
N SER A 128 -0.07 -11.96 -8.07
CA SER A 128 0.85 -12.64 -9.00
C SER A 128 2.28 -12.74 -8.49
N VAL A 129 2.79 -11.69 -7.84
CA VAL A 129 4.13 -11.67 -7.24
C VAL A 129 4.27 -12.73 -6.14
N VAL A 130 3.25 -12.82 -5.26
CA VAL A 130 3.21 -13.83 -4.20
C VAL A 130 3.11 -15.25 -4.78
N THR A 131 2.28 -15.42 -5.80
CA THR A 131 2.12 -16.70 -6.51
C THR A 131 3.39 -17.13 -7.24
N LEU A 132 4.18 -16.19 -7.75
CA LEU A 132 5.46 -16.50 -8.37
C LEU A 132 6.49 -16.91 -7.32
N ALA A 133 6.64 -16.15 -6.24
CA ALA A 133 7.57 -16.46 -5.16
C ALA A 133 7.35 -17.87 -4.60
N GLU A 134 6.09 -18.31 -4.47
CA GLU A 134 5.74 -19.67 -4.01
C GLU A 134 6.28 -20.79 -4.91
N LYS A 135 6.59 -20.48 -6.17
CA LYS A 135 7.12 -21.45 -7.16
C LYS A 135 8.63 -21.41 -7.28
N LEU A 136 9.28 -20.48 -6.59
CA LEU A 136 10.74 -20.29 -6.67
C LEU A 136 11.41 -20.72 -5.36
N ASP A 137 12.45 -21.53 -5.47
CA ASP A 137 13.20 -21.97 -4.30
C ASP A 137 13.98 -20.79 -3.69
N GLY A 138 13.81 -20.61 -2.38
CA GLY A 138 14.55 -19.60 -1.63
C GLY A 138 14.10 -18.17 -1.85
N VAL A 139 12.96 -17.94 -2.51
CA VAL A 139 12.36 -16.63 -2.72
C VAL A 139 11.13 -16.46 -1.82
N TRP A 140 11.09 -15.35 -1.12
CA TRP A 140 10.00 -14.98 -0.21
C TRP A 140 9.19 -13.81 -0.76
N SER A 141 7.98 -13.64 -0.25
CA SER A 141 7.08 -12.58 -0.73
C SER A 141 6.41 -11.79 0.38
N MET A 142 6.04 -10.56 0.04
CA MET A 142 5.22 -9.68 0.85
C MET A 142 4.05 -9.14 0.03
N GLY A 143 2.85 -9.16 0.64
CA GLY A 143 1.62 -8.74 -0.03
C GLY A 143 1.25 -7.27 0.16
N ASN A 144 0.24 -6.85 -0.58
CA ASN A 144 -0.27 -5.48 -0.60
C ASN A 144 -1.77 -5.43 -0.33
N ASP A 145 -2.18 -4.52 0.56
CA ASP A 145 -3.54 -4.04 0.84
C ASP A 145 -4.59 -5.10 1.26
N ALA A 146 -4.30 -6.39 1.05
CA ALA A 146 -5.19 -7.50 1.36
C ALA A 146 -4.41 -8.74 1.87
N PRO A 147 -5.08 -9.70 2.54
CA PRO A 147 -4.45 -10.95 2.95
C PRO A 147 -4.09 -11.79 1.72
N MET A 148 -2.80 -11.90 1.41
CA MET A 148 -2.31 -12.65 0.24
C MET A 148 -1.65 -13.99 0.59
N GLY A 149 -1.52 -14.36 1.87
CA GLY A 149 -0.83 -15.58 2.29
C GLY A 149 -1.38 -16.88 1.70
N GLN A 150 -2.66 -16.92 1.32
CA GLN A 150 -3.25 -18.08 0.65
C GLN A 150 -2.66 -18.36 -0.75
N PHE A 151 -2.04 -17.35 -1.38
CA PHE A 151 -1.42 -17.46 -2.72
C PHE A 151 0.05 -17.87 -2.67
N GLY A 152 0.65 -17.90 -1.47
CA GLY A 152 2.05 -18.29 -1.24
C GLY A 152 2.26 -18.84 0.16
N PRO A 153 1.58 -19.95 0.53
CA PRO A 153 1.53 -20.42 1.92
C PRO A 153 2.89 -20.77 2.53
N ASN A 154 3.90 -21.06 1.70
CA ASN A 154 5.24 -21.40 2.16
C ASN A 154 6.25 -20.24 1.99
N SER A 155 5.98 -19.29 1.10
CA SER A 155 6.87 -18.18 0.75
C SER A 155 6.43 -16.83 1.29
N TYR A 156 5.24 -16.72 1.85
CA TYR A 156 4.69 -15.44 2.30
C TYR A 156 5.20 -15.07 3.69
N ILE A 157 5.91 -13.95 3.79
CA ILE A 157 6.42 -13.43 5.06
C ILE A 157 5.32 -12.68 5.82
N THR A 158 4.79 -11.64 5.18
CA THR A 158 3.84 -10.70 5.77
C THR A 158 3.20 -9.81 4.69
N GLY A 159 2.25 -9.00 5.11
CA GLY A 159 1.65 -7.98 4.26
C GLY A 159 0.93 -6.93 5.08
N MET A 160 0.73 -5.79 4.50
CA MET A 160 -0.09 -4.75 5.08
C MET A 160 -1.54 -4.93 4.64
N MET A 161 -2.46 -4.68 5.56
CA MET A 161 -3.90 -4.62 5.28
C MET A 161 -4.48 -3.33 5.83
N PHE A 162 -5.46 -2.80 5.12
CA PHE A 162 -6.25 -1.68 5.63
C PHE A 162 -7.43 -2.17 6.47
N ASN A 163 -7.63 -1.54 7.61
CA ASN A 163 -8.79 -1.72 8.46
C ASN A 163 -9.73 -0.52 8.33
N TRP A 164 -10.24 -0.30 7.12
CA TRP A 164 -11.07 0.84 6.77
C TRP A 164 -12.36 0.98 7.57
N ASN A 165 -12.91 -0.14 8.06
CA ASN A 165 -14.19 -0.15 8.78
C ASN A 165 -14.18 0.75 10.02
N LEU A 166 -13.08 0.82 10.75
CA LEU A 166 -12.96 1.68 11.95
C LEU A 166 -13.05 3.17 11.57
N LEU A 167 -12.34 3.57 10.52
CA LEU A 167 -12.34 4.93 10.03
C LEU A 167 -13.68 5.29 9.38
N TYR A 168 -14.26 4.39 8.59
CA TYR A 168 -15.59 4.60 7.99
C TYR A 168 -16.66 4.75 9.06
N LYS A 169 -16.69 3.85 10.04
CA LYS A 169 -17.62 3.93 11.15
C LYS A 169 -17.50 5.27 11.88
N HIS A 170 -16.28 5.68 12.21
CA HIS A 170 -16.05 6.96 12.88
C HIS A 170 -16.59 8.16 12.09
N ILE A 171 -16.32 8.23 10.77
CA ILE A 171 -16.81 9.31 9.91
C ILE A 171 -18.34 9.31 9.86
N VAL A 172 -18.97 8.14 9.73
CA VAL A 172 -20.43 8.01 9.68
C VAL A 172 -21.07 8.38 11.02
N ASP A 173 -20.47 7.97 12.15
CA ASP A 173 -20.94 8.34 13.48
C ASP A 173 -20.87 9.88 13.68
N GLN A 174 -19.76 10.51 13.29
CA GLN A 174 -19.61 11.97 13.33
C GLN A 174 -20.68 12.69 12.48
N LEU A 175 -21.00 12.12 11.31
CA LEU A 175 -22.06 12.65 10.46
C LEU A 175 -23.44 12.52 11.12
N ALA A 176 -23.76 11.33 11.65
CA ALA A 176 -25.04 11.04 12.28
C ALA A 176 -25.28 11.92 13.54
N GLU A 177 -24.21 12.23 14.27
CA GLU A 177 -24.24 13.09 15.45
C GLU A 177 -24.20 14.59 15.12
N GLY A 178 -24.12 14.97 13.85
CA GLY A 178 -24.00 16.38 13.42
C GLY A 178 -22.66 17.03 13.80
N LYS A 179 -21.64 16.23 14.10
CA LYS A 179 -20.30 16.68 14.55
C LYS A 179 -19.26 16.67 13.43
N LEU A 180 -19.58 16.11 12.26
CA LEU A 180 -18.64 16.03 11.15
C LEU A 180 -18.23 17.42 10.70
N LYS A 181 -16.93 17.70 10.74
CA LYS A 181 -16.34 18.94 10.24
C LYS A 181 -15.51 18.63 9.00
N MET A 182 -15.67 19.43 7.95
CA MET A 182 -14.84 19.35 6.76
C MET A 182 -13.48 20.03 6.99
N GLY A 183 -12.48 19.67 6.16
CA GLY A 183 -11.13 20.22 6.26
C GLY A 183 -10.24 19.56 7.31
N GLN A 184 -10.68 18.47 7.93
CA GLN A 184 -9.92 17.77 8.97
C GLN A 184 -8.84 16.85 8.39
N ARG A 185 -9.05 16.33 7.17
CA ARG A 185 -8.12 15.38 6.53
C ARG A 185 -7.79 14.22 7.44
N TRP A 186 -8.74 13.33 7.62
CA TRP A 186 -8.66 12.18 8.52
C TRP A 186 -7.46 11.29 8.17
N ALA A 187 -6.48 11.24 9.06
CA ALA A 187 -5.25 10.47 8.86
C ALA A 187 -5.00 9.57 10.08
N TRP A 188 -5.20 8.27 9.92
CA TRP A 188 -5.05 7.28 10.98
C TRP A 188 -3.92 6.29 10.63
N GLY A 189 -3.33 5.69 11.64
CA GLY A 189 -2.25 4.72 11.47
C GLY A 189 -2.39 3.53 12.41
N LEU A 190 -1.27 2.95 12.80
CA LEU A 190 -1.19 1.86 13.78
C LEU A 190 -1.81 2.24 15.13
N ASP A 191 -1.68 3.49 15.55
CA ASP A 191 -2.26 4.01 16.79
C ASP A 191 -3.79 3.90 16.88
N LYS A 192 -4.45 3.81 15.72
CA LYS A 192 -5.89 3.67 15.55
C LYS A 192 -6.30 2.34 14.92
N ASN A 193 -5.37 1.40 14.79
CA ASN A 193 -5.59 0.12 14.11
C ASN A 193 -6.16 0.28 12.68
N CYS A 194 -5.76 1.32 11.94
CA CYS A 194 -6.22 1.57 10.58
C CYS A 194 -5.39 0.78 9.54
N VAL A 195 -4.23 0.28 9.94
CA VAL A 195 -3.34 -0.59 9.17
C VAL A 195 -2.80 -1.68 10.08
#